data_263508fb77a343696a77a85b3bc170aa
#
_entry.id   263508fb77a343696a77a85b3bc170aa
#
_cell.length_a   1.000
_cell.length_b   1.000
_cell.length_c   1.000
_cell.angle_alpha   90.00
_cell.angle_beta   90.00
_cell.angle_gamma   90.00
#
_symmetry.space_group_name_H-M   'P 1'
#
loop_
_entity.id
_entity.type
_entity.pdbx_description
1 polymer ?
#
loop_
_entity_poly.entity_id
_entity_poly.type
_entity_poly.pdbx_seq_one_letter_code
_entity_poly.pdbx_strand_id
1 'polypeptide(L)'
;ETDQGSATEQLVKLQNFMDIIRLGLAGNLSDFTFVGSDGSPISGGEVLYNGSPAGYTADPQEQIVYISKHDNETLFDIIQYKAPLGTSTGDRARMQTLGNSIVMFSQGVPFFQAGDDLLRSKSLDRNSYNSGDWFNRLDFTYQSNNWGVGLPPSGDNQGMWPTMQPLLANPDLAPTPDDIAFARDTFRELLQIRMSSPLFRLQTAEQVQNRLQFHNSGPDQMPGVIVMSLSDVTGEDIDPNYDMVVVLFNATPDEVSFTEAGTANLPFTLHPVQQSSVDGVVRTAVFDATTGTFTVPAWTTAVFVLPQGSVTQPDRSETIDIEEAPAEE
;
A
#
# COMPACT_ATOMS: atom_id res chain seq x y z
N GLU A 1 20.45 12.33 9.91
CA GLU A 1 19.06 12.10 10.34
C GLU A 1 18.62 13.23 11.27
N THR A 2 17.37 13.61 11.16
CA THR A 2 16.78 14.62 12.05
C THR A 2 16.34 13.97 13.34
N ASP A 3 16.35 14.71 14.45
CA ASP A 3 15.76 14.27 15.70
C ASP A 3 14.26 13.98 15.51
N GLN A 4 13.87 12.73 15.72
CA GLN A 4 12.50 12.25 15.56
C GLN A 4 11.77 12.11 16.92
N GLY A 5 12.40 12.52 18.01
CA GLY A 5 11.92 12.32 19.37
C GLY A 5 12.31 10.96 19.96
N SER A 6 11.71 10.62 21.10
CA SER A 6 11.91 9.33 21.77
C SER A 6 11.34 8.16 20.95
N ALA A 7 11.79 6.95 21.25
CA ALA A 7 11.26 5.73 20.59
C ALA A 7 9.74 5.59 20.78
N THR A 8 9.21 5.98 21.96
CA THR A 8 7.77 5.96 22.23
C THR A 8 7.01 6.96 21.34
N GLU A 9 7.51 8.19 21.21
CA GLU A 9 6.89 9.21 20.36
C GLU A 9 6.92 8.78 18.89
N GLN A 10 8.03 8.17 18.44
CA GLN A 10 8.13 7.63 17.07
C GLN A 10 7.14 6.49 16.84
N LEU A 11 6.95 5.59 17.83
CA LEU A 11 6.01 4.48 17.73
C LEU A 11 4.56 5.01 17.65
N VAL A 12 4.16 5.92 18.51
CA VAL A 12 2.82 6.53 18.46
C VAL A 12 2.58 7.22 17.12
N LYS A 13 3.57 7.96 16.63
CA LYS A 13 3.48 8.62 15.31
C LYS A 13 3.33 7.61 14.17
N LEU A 14 4.09 6.51 14.22
CA LEU A 14 3.98 5.43 13.22
C LEU A 14 2.59 4.80 13.25
N GLN A 15 2.07 4.47 14.42
CA GLN A 15 0.74 3.88 14.59
C GLN A 15 -0.36 4.81 14.06
N ASN A 16 -0.28 6.11 14.34
CA ASN A 16 -1.21 7.10 13.77
C ASN A 16 -1.12 7.18 12.25
N PHE A 17 0.08 7.11 11.67
CA PHE A 17 0.23 7.04 10.21
C PHE A 17 -0.31 5.74 9.63
N MET A 18 -0.22 4.62 10.35
CA MET A 18 -0.84 3.36 9.92
C MET A 18 -2.36 3.49 9.85
N ASP A 19 -3.02 4.19 10.79
CA ASP A 19 -4.45 4.46 10.71
C ASP A 19 -4.82 5.33 9.51
N ILE A 20 -4.02 6.35 9.20
CA ILE A 20 -4.20 7.18 7.99
C ILE A 20 -4.05 6.34 6.72
N ILE A 21 -3.08 5.41 6.67
CA ILE A 21 -2.88 4.52 5.52
C ILE A 21 -4.05 3.54 5.39
N ARG A 22 -4.55 2.95 6.50
CA ARG A 22 -5.75 2.09 6.49
C ARG A 22 -6.95 2.82 5.91
N LEU A 23 -7.18 4.04 6.36
CA LEU A 23 -8.25 4.87 5.83
C LEU A 23 -8.05 5.17 4.33
N GLY A 24 -6.81 5.45 3.90
CA GLY A 24 -6.47 5.61 2.49
C GLY A 24 -6.75 4.35 1.66
N LEU A 25 -6.43 3.17 2.20
CA LEU A 25 -6.76 1.87 1.58
C LEU A 25 -8.28 1.67 1.44
N ALA A 26 -9.07 2.21 2.35
CA ALA A 26 -10.54 2.19 2.30
C ALA A 26 -11.16 3.32 1.44
N GLY A 27 -10.35 4.11 0.69
CA GLY A 27 -10.86 5.19 -0.17
C GLY A 27 -11.15 6.50 0.54
N ASN A 28 -10.56 6.74 1.72
CA ASN A 28 -10.78 7.94 2.55
C ASN A 28 -12.26 8.22 2.88
N LEU A 29 -13.07 7.16 2.99
CA LEU A 29 -14.49 7.28 3.31
C LEU A 29 -14.69 7.89 4.70
N SER A 30 -15.55 8.92 4.81
CA SER A 30 -15.84 9.62 6.08
C SER A 30 -16.46 8.69 7.12
N ASP A 31 -17.33 7.80 6.69
CA ASP A 31 -18.12 6.93 7.56
C ASP A 31 -17.54 5.51 7.72
N PHE A 32 -16.43 5.20 7.04
CA PHE A 32 -15.76 3.91 7.19
C PHE A 32 -15.23 3.75 8.62
N THR A 33 -15.69 2.71 9.31
CA THR A 33 -15.32 2.44 10.71
C THR A 33 -14.40 1.23 10.80
N PHE A 34 -13.31 1.38 11.53
CA PHE A 34 -12.34 0.32 11.80
C PHE A 34 -11.77 0.44 13.22
N VAL A 35 -11.02 -0.57 13.68
CA VAL A 35 -10.32 -0.50 14.98
C VAL A 35 -9.04 0.31 14.80
N GLY A 36 -8.96 1.45 15.47
CA GLY A 36 -7.78 2.33 15.44
C GLY A 36 -6.59 1.81 16.25
N SER A 37 -5.51 2.58 16.23
CA SER A 37 -4.26 2.23 16.92
C SER A 37 -4.37 2.16 18.43
N ASP A 38 -5.36 2.80 19.02
CA ASP A 38 -5.66 2.74 20.46
C ASP A 38 -6.57 1.56 20.85
N GLY A 39 -7.06 0.78 19.88
CA GLY A 39 -7.98 -0.33 20.09
C GLY A 39 -9.45 0.04 20.10
N SER A 40 -9.78 1.33 19.94
CA SER A 40 -11.16 1.80 19.86
C SER A 40 -11.67 1.81 18.42
N PRO A 41 -12.98 1.60 18.17
CA PRO A 41 -13.57 1.90 16.87
C PRO A 41 -13.40 3.39 16.55
N ILE A 42 -12.95 3.70 15.35
CA ILE A 42 -12.77 5.06 14.85
C ILE A 42 -13.36 5.17 13.44
N SER A 43 -14.09 6.26 13.16
CA SER A 43 -14.57 6.57 11.82
C SER A 43 -13.53 7.35 11.01
N GLY A 44 -13.63 7.30 9.69
CA GLY A 44 -12.73 8.06 8.81
C GLY A 44 -12.73 9.56 9.08
N GLY A 45 -13.91 10.13 9.44
CA GLY A 45 -14.05 11.54 9.81
C GLY A 45 -13.34 11.92 11.13
N GLU A 46 -13.05 10.95 11.99
CA GLU A 46 -12.34 11.15 13.26
C GLU A 46 -10.82 10.96 13.12
N VAL A 47 -10.36 10.26 12.09
CA VAL A 47 -8.92 10.16 11.78
C VAL A 47 -8.41 11.52 11.32
N LEU A 48 -7.42 12.07 12.01
CA LEU A 48 -6.90 13.40 11.73
C LEU A 48 -5.57 13.35 10.97
N TYR A 49 -5.48 14.16 9.91
CA TYR A 49 -4.22 14.49 9.23
C TYR A 49 -4.01 16.00 9.22
N ASN A 50 -2.91 16.46 9.82
CA ASN A 50 -2.61 17.89 10.00
C ASN A 50 -3.77 18.69 10.62
N GLY A 51 -4.51 18.09 11.56
CA GLY A 51 -5.61 18.73 12.28
C GLY A 51 -6.94 18.78 11.54
N SER A 52 -7.04 18.17 10.37
CA SER A 52 -8.28 18.04 9.60
C SER A 52 -8.67 16.57 9.44
N PRO A 53 -9.97 16.24 9.28
CA PRO A 53 -10.40 14.90 8.97
C PRO A 53 -9.70 14.34 7.72
N ALA A 54 -9.16 13.12 7.82
CA ALA A 54 -8.57 12.42 6.70
C ALA A 54 -9.62 11.69 5.87
N GLY A 55 -10.75 11.27 6.49
CA GLY A 55 -11.93 10.75 5.79
C GLY A 55 -12.86 11.88 5.39
N TYR A 56 -13.12 11.99 4.09
CA TYR A 56 -13.92 13.10 3.53
C TYR A 56 -14.77 12.70 2.32
N THR A 57 -14.63 11.48 1.82
CA THR A 57 -15.39 10.99 0.67
C THR A 57 -16.67 10.31 1.12
N ALA A 58 -17.73 10.39 0.31
CA ALA A 58 -18.96 9.63 0.50
C ALA A 58 -18.88 8.26 -0.17
N ASP A 59 -18.19 8.17 -1.32
CA ASP A 59 -17.96 6.94 -2.08
C ASP A 59 -16.49 6.83 -2.54
N PRO A 60 -15.96 5.61 -2.73
CA PRO A 60 -14.52 5.42 -3.00
C PRO A 60 -14.05 6.07 -4.31
N GLN A 61 -14.90 6.20 -5.34
CA GLN A 61 -14.55 6.84 -6.61
C GLN A 61 -14.34 8.36 -6.51
N GLU A 62 -14.67 8.99 -5.40
CA GLU A 62 -14.37 10.39 -5.13
C GLU A 62 -12.92 10.60 -4.72
N GLN A 63 -12.20 9.51 -4.38
CA GLN A 63 -10.80 9.53 -3.99
C GLN A 63 -9.87 9.22 -5.16
N ILE A 64 -8.90 10.12 -5.38
CA ILE A 64 -7.71 9.86 -6.20
C ILE A 64 -6.57 9.50 -5.27
N VAL A 65 -6.16 8.22 -5.29
CA VAL A 65 -5.12 7.69 -4.40
C VAL A 65 -3.76 7.78 -5.10
N TYR A 66 -2.79 8.42 -4.46
CA TYR A 66 -1.42 8.50 -4.97
C TYR A 66 -0.40 8.56 -3.83
N ILE A 67 0.84 8.19 -4.12
CA ILE A 67 1.97 8.28 -3.20
C ILE A 67 2.97 9.36 -3.63
N SER A 68 3.05 9.65 -4.92
CA SER A 68 3.87 10.70 -5.50
C SER A 68 3.14 11.40 -6.64
N LYS A 69 3.49 12.65 -6.90
CA LYS A 69 2.96 13.47 -8.00
C LYS A 69 4.03 14.41 -8.53
N HIS A 70 3.68 15.34 -9.43
CA HIS A 70 4.63 16.24 -10.07
C HIS A 70 5.36 17.20 -9.10
N ASP A 71 4.72 17.59 -7.98
CA ASP A 71 5.36 18.38 -6.92
C ASP A 71 6.14 17.49 -5.95
N ASN A 72 7.05 18.09 -5.23
CA ASN A 72 7.96 17.47 -4.26
C ASN A 72 8.88 16.42 -4.91
N GLU A 73 9.54 15.64 -4.12
CA GLU A 73 10.40 14.54 -4.56
C GLU A 73 9.57 13.42 -5.20
N THR A 74 10.17 12.68 -6.14
CA THR A 74 9.58 11.41 -6.59
C THR A 74 9.61 10.37 -5.46
N LEU A 75 8.85 9.28 -5.60
CA LEU A 75 8.91 8.19 -4.62
C LEU A 75 10.33 7.62 -4.49
N PHE A 76 11.03 7.46 -5.61
CA PHE A 76 12.44 7.03 -5.59
C PHE A 76 13.31 8.03 -4.81
N ASP A 77 13.22 9.33 -5.10
CA ASP A 77 14.05 10.34 -4.47
C ASP A 77 13.81 10.44 -2.96
N ILE A 78 12.55 10.36 -2.50
CA ILE A 78 12.26 10.39 -1.06
C ILE A 78 12.78 9.15 -0.33
N ILE A 79 12.81 7.98 -0.98
CA ILE A 79 13.42 6.77 -0.43
C ILE A 79 14.93 6.99 -0.22
N GLN A 80 15.62 7.72 -1.13
CA GLN A 80 17.04 8.02 -0.95
C GLN A 80 17.32 8.89 0.28
N TYR A 81 16.39 9.80 0.63
CA TYR A 81 16.49 10.59 1.88
C TYR A 81 16.18 9.77 3.13
N LYS A 82 15.26 8.81 3.06
CA LYS A 82 14.66 8.18 4.25
C LYS A 82 15.27 6.82 4.61
N ALA A 83 15.65 6.03 3.61
CA ALA A 83 16.25 4.72 3.88
C ALA A 83 17.68 4.87 4.40
N PRO A 84 18.14 3.97 5.30
CA PRO A 84 19.54 3.93 5.75
C PRO A 84 20.51 3.87 4.56
N LEU A 85 21.67 4.53 4.67
CA LEU A 85 22.65 4.61 3.56
C LEU A 85 23.14 3.23 3.11
N GLY A 86 23.22 2.27 4.03
CA GLY A 86 23.66 0.88 3.71
C GLY A 86 22.57 0.01 3.08
N THR A 87 21.36 0.53 2.85
CA THR A 87 20.29 -0.22 2.17
C THR A 87 20.64 -0.39 0.70
N SER A 88 20.58 -1.63 0.20
CA SER A 88 20.89 -1.94 -1.20
C SER A 88 19.93 -1.27 -2.19
N THR A 89 20.34 -1.09 -3.45
CA THR A 89 19.46 -0.55 -4.51
C THR A 89 18.27 -1.48 -4.77
N GLY A 90 18.47 -2.79 -4.69
CA GLY A 90 17.41 -3.78 -4.79
C GLY A 90 16.37 -3.63 -3.67
N ASP A 91 16.78 -3.46 -2.41
CA ASP A 91 15.84 -3.22 -1.30
C ASP A 91 15.11 -1.88 -1.44
N ARG A 92 15.79 -0.85 -1.95
CA ARG A 92 15.15 0.45 -2.26
C ARG A 92 14.10 0.32 -3.37
N ALA A 93 14.37 -0.50 -4.39
CA ALA A 93 13.38 -0.83 -5.43
C ALA A 93 12.19 -1.60 -4.84
N ARG A 94 12.42 -2.52 -3.88
CA ARG A 94 11.35 -3.21 -3.15
C ARG A 94 10.52 -2.25 -2.30
N MET A 95 11.15 -1.28 -1.60
CA MET A 95 10.44 -0.23 -0.85
C MET A 95 9.53 0.59 -1.77
N GLN A 96 9.98 0.90 -2.98
CA GLN A 96 9.15 1.57 -3.98
C GLN A 96 7.98 0.70 -4.46
N THR A 97 8.23 -0.57 -4.74
CA THR A 97 7.18 -1.54 -5.08
C THR A 97 6.13 -1.65 -3.98
N LEU A 98 6.55 -1.69 -2.71
CA LEU A 98 5.65 -1.70 -1.56
C LEU A 98 4.81 -0.41 -1.50
N GLY A 99 5.42 0.77 -1.69
CA GLY A 99 4.70 2.03 -1.76
C GLY A 99 3.67 2.06 -2.89
N ASN A 100 4.05 1.62 -4.09
CA ASN A 100 3.16 1.50 -5.24
C ASN A 100 2.02 0.49 -4.98
N SER A 101 2.28 -0.59 -4.25
CA SER A 101 1.26 -1.60 -3.93
C SER A 101 0.15 -1.06 -3.02
N ILE A 102 0.46 -0.14 -2.09
CA ILE A 102 -0.54 0.53 -1.26
C ILE A 102 -1.52 1.30 -2.14
N VAL A 103 -1.02 2.06 -3.11
CA VAL A 103 -1.87 2.77 -4.09
C VAL A 103 -2.64 1.78 -4.95
N MET A 104 -1.98 0.72 -5.44
CA MET A 104 -2.56 -0.26 -6.34
C MET A 104 -3.72 -1.04 -5.70
N PHE A 105 -3.64 -1.33 -4.41
CA PHE A 105 -4.65 -2.15 -3.69
C PHE A 105 -5.62 -1.32 -2.85
N SER A 106 -5.52 0.01 -2.91
CA SER A 106 -6.52 0.91 -2.32
C SER A 106 -7.84 0.87 -3.08
N GLN A 107 -8.92 1.10 -2.37
CA GLN A 107 -10.20 1.48 -2.98
C GLN A 107 -10.08 2.90 -3.58
N GLY A 108 -10.95 3.23 -4.54
CA GLY A 108 -10.87 4.51 -5.25
C GLY A 108 -10.07 4.44 -6.54
N VAL A 109 -9.67 5.60 -7.05
CA VAL A 109 -8.99 5.76 -8.35
C VAL A 109 -7.47 5.84 -8.14
N PRO A 110 -6.70 4.80 -8.48
CA PRO A 110 -5.25 4.84 -8.34
C PRO A 110 -4.64 5.78 -9.38
N PHE A 111 -3.73 6.62 -8.92
CA PHE A 111 -2.99 7.56 -9.76
C PHE A 111 -1.49 7.40 -9.49
N PHE A 112 -0.70 7.27 -10.54
CA PHE A 112 0.75 7.12 -10.47
C PHE A 112 1.44 8.23 -11.22
N GLN A 113 2.49 8.79 -10.65
CA GLN A 113 3.37 9.69 -11.36
C GLN A 113 4.07 8.94 -12.50
N ALA A 114 4.12 9.54 -13.69
CA ALA A 114 4.83 8.93 -14.82
C ALA A 114 6.29 8.63 -14.42
N GLY A 115 6.66 7.35 -14.48
CA GLY A 115 7.97 6.84 -14.10
C GLY A 115 8.05 6.23 -12.71
N ASP A 116 6.96 6.16 -11.92
CA ASP A 116 6.94 5.40 -10.66
C ASP A 116 7.25 3.91 -10.89
N ASP A 117 6.91 3.39 -12.05
CA ASP A 117 7.25 2.04 -12.52
C ASP A 117 8.72 1.90 -12.99
N LEU A 118 9.46 3.00 -13.14
CA LEU A 118 10.83 3.05 -13.65
C LEU A 118 11.84 3.56 -12.62
N LEU A 119 11.48 3.63 -11.34
CA LEU A 119 12.30 4.25 -10.29
C LEU A 119 12.69 5.71 -10.62
N ARG A 120 11.83 6.46 -11.30
CA ARG A 120 12.12 7.82 -11.76
C ARG A 120 12.71 8.69 -10.68
N SER A 121 13.86 9.32 -10.98
CA SER A 121 14.47 10.36 -10.18
C SER A 121 14.38 11.71 -10.86
N LYS A 122 14.22 12.78 -10.08
CA LYS A 122 14.45 14.16 -10.48
C LYS A 122 15.77 14.69 -9.92
N SER A 123 16.72 13.78 -9.60
CA SER A 123 17.98 14.13 -8.95
C SER A 123 17.78 14.92 -7.65
N LEU A 124 16.77 14.53 -6.86
CA LEU A 124 16.31 15.17 -5.62
C LEU A 124 15.67 16.57 -5.80
N ASP A 125 15.35 17.00 -7.03
CA ASP A 125 14.66 18.27 -7.27
C ASP A 125 13.20 18.17 -6.79
N ARG A 126 12.88 18.94 -5.75
CA ARG A 126 11.53 18.95 -5.19
C ARG A 126 10.52 19.78 -5.99
N ASN A 127 10.99 20.68 -6.86
CA ASN A 127 10.13 21.60 -7.62
C ASN A 127 10.65 21.81 -9.04
N SER A 128 10.57 20.75 -9.85
CA SER A 128 11.24 20.66 -11.14
C SER A 128 10.47 21.26 -12.32
N TYR A 129 9.36 21.97 -12.09
CA TYR A 129 8.48 22.47 -13.17
C TYR A 129 9.22 23.38 -14.18
N ASN A 130 10.24 24.10 -13.74
CA ASN A 130 11.05 24.98 -14.58
C ASN A 130 12.56 24.61 -14.59
N SER A 131 12.92 23.43 -14.10
CA SER A 131 14.31 22.96 -14.08
C SER A 131 14.79 22.38 -15.42
N GLY A 132 13.89 22.34 -16.40
CA GLY A 132 14.16 21.87 -17.75
C GLY A 132 14.12 20.34 -17.89
N ASP A 133 14.31 19.88 -19.13
CA ASP A 133 14.21 18.48 -19.50
C ASP A 133 15.28 17.62 -18.81
N TRP A 134 16.40 18.23 -18.46
CA TRP A 134 17.52 17.54 -17.79
C TRP A 134 17.11 16.87 -16.49
N PHE A 135 16.28 17.53 -15.66
CA PHE A 135 15.78 16.99 -14.40
C PHE A 135 14.45 16.23 -14.53
N ASN A 136 13.78 16.34 -15.68
CA ASN A 136 12.45 15.75 -15.89
C ASN A 136 12.43 14.57 -16.87
N ARG A 137 13.59 14.16 -17.36
CA ARG A 137 13.73 13.09 -18.34
C ARG A 137 13.20 11.76 -17.79
N LEU A 138 12.50 11.02 -18.65
CA LEU A 138 12.18 9.60 -18.49
C LEU A 138 12.99 8.79 -19.47
N ASP A 139 13.64 7.71 -19.00
CA ASP A 139 14.41 6.81 -19.84
C ASP A 139 13.66 5.48 -20.05
N PHE A 140 12.91 5.40 -21.14
CA PHE A 140 12.17 4.21 -21.53
C PHE A 140 13.06 3.08 -22.10
N THR A 141 14.37 3.27 -22.14
CA THR A 141 15.31 2.19 -22.45
C THR A 141 15.63 1.34 -21.21
N TYR A 142 15.21 1.78 -20.02
CA TYR A 142 15.48 1.14 -18.72
C TYR A 142 16.96 1.06 -18.36
N GLN A 143 17.81 1.90 -18.96
CA GLN A 143 19.24 1.90 -18.70
C GLN A 143 19.64 2.88 -17.59
N SER A 144 18.80 3.88 -17.34
CA SER A 144 18.98 4.88 -16.28
C SER A 144 17.64 5.36 -15.75
N ASN A 145 17.65 5.98 -14.57
CA ASN A 145 16.46 6.55 -13.94
C ASN A 145 16.57 8.06 -13.68
N ASN A 146 17.57 8.69 -14.26
CA ASN A 146 17.89 10.12 -14.07
C ASN A 146 18.45 10.49 -12.68
N TRP A 147 18.93 9.51 -11.88
CA TRP A 147 19.65 9.76 -10.62
C TRP A 147 21.01 10.39 -10.88
N GLY A 148 21.38 11.42 -10.09
CA GLY A 148 22.74 11.99 -10.11
C GLY A 148 23.09 12.77 -11.38
N VAL A 149 22.12 13.24 -12.17
CA VAL A 149 22.36 14.04 -13.38
C VAL A 149 22.85 15.44 -13.08
N GLY A 150 22.77 15.90 -11.84
CA GLY A 150 23.27 17.18 -11.38
C GLY A 150 22.65 17.60 -10.06
N LEU A 151 23.22 18.64 -9.46
CA LEU A 151 22.63 19.29 -8.28
C LEU A 151 21.43 20.15 -8.73
N PRO A 152 20.27 20.02 -8.10
CA PRO A 152 19.08 20.81 -8.47
C PRO A 152 19.29 22.30 -8.42
N PRO A 153 18.53 23.10 -9.22
CA PRO A 153 18.61 24.55 -9.23
C PRO A 153 18.42 25.17 -7.83
N SER A 154 19.11 26.27 -7.56
CA SER A 154 19.19 26.89 -6.23
C SER A 154 17.84 27.39 -5.69
N GLY A 155 16.89 27.78 -6.55
CA GLY A 155 15.66 28.46 -6.14
C GLY A 155 14.95 27.80 -4.97
N ASP A 156 14.56 26.53 -5.14
CA ASP A 156 13.84 25.76 -4.11
C ASP A 156 14.72 24.73 -3.38
N ASN A 157 15.96 24.52 -3.81
CA ASN A 157 16.78 23.39 -3.37
C ASN A 157 18.04 23.80 -2.59
N GLN A 158 18.50 25.07 -2.64
CA GLN A 158 19.79 25.49 -2.09
C GLN A 158 19.96 25.13 -0.62
N GLY A 159 18.91 25.26 0.19
CA GLY A 159 18.95 24.90 1.62
C GLY A 159 19.20 23.42 1.88
N MET A 160 18.89 22.55 0.92
CA MET A 160 19.08 21.10 1.00
C MET A 160 20.38 20.60 0.34
N TRP A 161 21.10 21.46 -0.38
CA TRP A 161 22.33 21.07 -1.07
C TRP A 161 23.37 20.35 -0.19
N PRO A 162 23.59 20.74 1.10
CA PRO A 162 24.51 20.01 1.98
C PRO A 162 24.12 18.54 2.20
N THR A 163 22.81 18.23 2.13
CA THR A 163 22.29 16.85 2.20
C THR A 163 22.30 16.17 0.84
N MET A 164 21.95 16.90 -0.22
CA MET A 164 21.84 16.36 -1.58
C MET A 164 23.20 15.97 -2.16
N GLN A 165 24.24 16.82 -1.98
CA GLN A 165 25.56 16.59 -2.56
C GLN A 165 26.17 15.24 -2.21
N PRO A 166 26.25 14.81 -0.93
CA PRO A 166 26.82 13.51 -0.59
C PRO A 166 25.96 12.33 -1.08
N LEU A 167 24.61 12.50 -1.16
CA LEU A 167 23.74 11.46 -1.68
C LEU A 167 23.93 11.27 -3.19
N LEU A 168 23.88 12.38 -3.95
CA LEU A 168 24.05 12.35 -5.41
C LEU A 168 25.44 11.94 -5.86
N ALA A 169 26.46 12.14 -5.02
CA ALA A 169 27.82 11.70 -5.25
C ALA A 169 28.09 10.23 -4.88
N ASN A 170 27.14 9.59 -4.20
CA ASN A 170 27.29 8.19 -3.78
C ASN A 170 26.85 7.24 -4.91
N PRO A 171 27.77 6.49 -5.56
CA PRO A 171 27.43 5.58 -6.64
C PRO A 171 26.59 4.39 -6.18
N ASP A 172 26.65 4.02 -4.89
CA ASP A 172 25.90 2.88 -4.33
C ASP A 172 24.39 3.15 -4.24
N LEU A 173 23.96 4.39 -4.47
CA LEU A 173 22.54 4.78 -4.50
C LEU A 173 21.96 4.80 -5.92
N ALA A 174 22.80 4.69 -6.95
CA ALA A 174 22.34 4.63 -8.33
C ALA A 174 21.76 3.25 -8.64
N PRO A 175 20.48 3.14 -9.07
CA PRO A 175 19.90 1.85 -9.40
C PRO A 175 20.55 1.29 -10.66
N THR A 176 20.67 -0.02 -10.71
CA THR A 176 21.10 -0.73 -11.90
C THR A 176 19.97 -0.87 -12.93
N PRO A 177 20.25 -1.17 -14.21
CA PRO A 177 19.22 -1.51 -15.18
C PRO A 177 18.32 -2.68 -14.72
N ASP A 178 18.89 -3.64 -13.95
CA ASP A 178 18.11 -4.76 -13.42
C ASP A 178 17.14 -4.32 -12.32
N ASP A 179 17.52 -3.36 -11.45
CA ASP A 179 16.63 -2.76 -10.46
C ASP A 179 15.46 -2.03 -11.13
N ILE A 180 15.74 -1.31 -12.23
CA ILE A 180 14.70 -0.59 -13.00
C ILE A 180 13.76 -1.59 -13.69
N ALA A 181 14.30 -2.65 -14.29
CA ALA A 181 13.50 -3.70 -14.90
C ALA A 181 12.65 -4.43 -13.87
N PHE A 182 13.20 -4.72 -12.69
CA PHE A 182 12.48 -5.29 -11.56
C PHE A 182 11.27 -4.42 -11.15
N ALA A 183 11.47 -3.11 -10.96
CA ALA A 183 10.40 -2.20 -10.58
C ALA A 183 9.28 -2.16 -11.65
N ARG A 184 9.63 -2.11 -12.95
CA ARG A 184 8.68 -2.17 -14.06
C ARG A 184 7.87 -3.46 -14.06
N ASP A 185 8.52 -4.60 -13.89
CA ASP A 185 7.85 -5.89 -14.00
C ASP A 185 6.99 -6.17 -12.77
N THR A 186 7.44 -5.84 -11.57
CA THR A 186 6.61 -5.91 -10.35
C THR A 186 5.42 -4.95 -10.42
N PHE A 187 5.56 -3.75 -10.97
CA PHE A 187 4.44 -2.84 -11.18
C PHE A 187 3.36 -3.45 -12.10
N ARG A 188 3.78 -4.13 -13.18
CA ARG A 188 2.86 -4.87 -14.08
C ARG A 188 2.16 -6.01 -13.36
N GLU A 189 2.85 -6.73 -12.49
CA GLU A 189 2.26 -7.79 -11.66
C GLU A 189 1.20 -7.22 -10.71
N LEU A 190 1.46 -6.08 -10.05
CA LEU A 190 0.48 -5.40 -9.21
C LEU A 190 -0.78 -5.00 -10.00
N LEU A 191 -0.63 -4.51 -11.23
CA LEU A 191 -1.77 -4.22 -12.13
C LEU A 191 -2.57 -5.49 -12.44
N GLN A 192 -1.91 -6.60 -12.74
CA GLN A 192 -2.58 -7.88 -13.01
C GLN A 192 -3.37 -8.35 -11.79
N ILE A 193 -2.78 -8.25 -10.59
CA ILE A 193 -3.45 -8.62 -9.34
C ILE A 193 -4.69 -7.74 -9.12
N ARG A 194 -4.56 -6.40 -9.22
CA ARG A 194 -5.71 -5.50 -9.08
C ARG A 194 -6.85 -5.83 -10.06
N MET A 195 -6.50 -6.18 -11.29
CA MET A 195 -7.49 -6.47 -12.32
C MET A 195 -8.10 -7.87 -12.21
N SER A 196 -7.46 -8.79 -11.47
CA SER A 196 -7.93 -10.17 -11.30
C SER A 196 -9.19 -10.29 -10.43
N SER A 197 -9.47 -9.29 -9.59
CA SER A 197 -10.60 -9.31 -8.66
C SER A 197 -11.32 -7.97 -8.62
N PRO A 198 -12.67 -7.94 -8.69
CA PRO A 198 -13.46 -6.73 -8.48
C PRO A 198 -13.39 -6.23 -7.01
N LEU A 199 -12.99 -7.07 -6.05
CA LEU A 199 -12.85 -6.69 -4.65
C LEU A 199 -11.85 -5.55 -4.42
N PHE A 200 -10.87 -5.37 -5.31
CA PHE A 200 -9.98 -4.21 -5.29
C PHE A 200 -10.61 -2.91 -5.85
N ARG A 201 -11.85 -2.97 -6.33
CA ARG A 201 -12.52 -1.87 -7.04
C ARG A 201 -13.99 -1.78 -6.66
N LEU A 202 -14.28 -1.83 -5.36
CA LEU A 202 -15.63 -1.70 -4.80
C LEU A 202 -16.20 -0.32 -5.18
N GLN A 203 -17.48 -0.27 -5.44
CA GLN A 203 -18.11 0.89 -6.07
C GLN A 203 -18.82 1.83 -5.08
N THR A 204 -19.19 1.34 -3.91
CA THR A 204 -19.92 2.13 -2.91
C THR A 204 -19.27 2.03 -1.53
N ALA A 205 -19.52 3.05 -0.69
CA ALA A 205 -19.10 3.03 0.71
C ALA A 205 -19.63 1.80 1.46
N GLU A 206 -20.88 1.41 1.18
CA GLU A 206 -21.49 0.22 1.78
C GLU A 206 -20.72 -1.06 1.40
N GLN A 207 -20.35 -1.22 0.12
CA GLN A 207 -19.54 -2.36 -0.30
C GLN A 207 -18.18 -2.37 0.40
N VAL A 208 -17.53 -1.22 0.53
CA VAL A 208 -16.24 -1.11 1.24
C VAL A 208 -16.41 -1.46 2.71
N GLN A 209 -17.39 -0.88 3.40
CA GLN A 209 -17.64 -1.13 4.82
C GLN A 209 -17.96 -2.60 5.12
N ASN A 210 -18.69 -3.27 4.23
CA ASN A 210 -19.14 -4.64 4.43
C ASN A 210 -18.09 -5.69 4.05
N ARG A 211 -17.10 -5.34 3.21
CA ARG A 211 -16.18 -6.30 2.60
C ARG A 211 -14.72 -6.10 2.99
N LEU A 212 -14.32 -4.87 3.36
CA LEU A 212 -12.94 -4.55 3.70
C LEU A 212 -12.76 -4.54 5.22
N GLN A 213 -11.76 -5.26 5.73
CA GLN A 213 -11.40 -5.29 7.14
C GLN A 213 -9.89 -5.19 7.33
N PHE A 214 -9.48 -4.59 8.47
CA PHE A 214 -8.09 -4.58 8.93
C PHE A 214 -7.94 -5.44 10.17
N HIS A 215 -6.93 -6.32 10.19
CA HIS A 215 -6.75 -7.33 11.24
C HIS A 215 -5.61 -6.99 12.21
N ASN A 216 -4.46 -6.51 11.73
CA ASN A 216 -3.37 -6.04 12.58
C ASN A 216 -3.62 -4.59 13.01
N SER A 217 -4.40 -4.38 14.07
CA SER A 217 -4.80 -3.06 14.57
C SER A 217 -4.80 -3.05 16.10
N GLY A 218 -5.05 -1.88 16.72
CA GLY A 218 -5.01 -1.72 18.16
C GLY A 218 -3.61 -1.50 18.74
N PRO A 219 -3.50 -1.39 20.07
CA PRO A 219 -2.25 -1.04 20.75
C PRO A 219 -1.15 -2.08 20.61
N ASP A 220 -1.52 -3.35 20.46
CA ASP A 220 -0.59 -4.48 20.33
C ASP A 220 -0.26 -4.82 18.85
N GLN A 221 -0.66 -3.97 17.93
CA GLN A 221 -0.37 -4.18 16.51
C GLN A 221 1.13 -4.25 16.21
N MET A 222 1.51 -5.05 15.23
CA MET A 222 2.88 -5.09 14.71
C MET A 222 3.18 -3.78 13.97
N PRO A 223 4.14 -2.96 14.44
CA PRO A 223 4.47 -1.70 13.79
C PRO A 223 5.02 -1.91 12.39
N GLY A 224 4.58 -1.10 11.42
CA GLY A 224 5.02 -1.19 10.03
C GLY A 224 4.38 -2.33 9.23
N VAL A 225 3.38 -3.02 9.78
CA VAL A 225 2.65 -4.11 9.11
C VAL A 225 1.17 -3.77 9.03
N ILE A 226 0.60 -3.78 7.83
CA ILE A 226 -0.86 -3.66 7.63
C ILE A 226 -1.37 -4.98 7.04
N VAL A 227 -2.42 -5.52 7.65
CA VAL A 227 -3.13 -6.71 7.17
C VAL A 227 -4.55 -6.31 6.82
N MET A 228 -4.90 -6.44 5.54
CA MET A 228 -6.19 -6.09 4.97
C MET A 228 -6.83 -7.32 4.35
N SER A 229 -8.11 -7.57 4.63
CA SER A 229 -8.89 -8.54 3.90
C SER A 229 -10.02 -7.89 3.10
N LEU A 230 -10.36 -8.51 1.99
CA LEU A 230 -11.49 -8.18 1.13
C LEU A 230 -12.30 -9.47 0.96
N SER A 231 -13.56 -9.48 1.43
CA SER A 231 -14.40 -10.68 1.50
C SER A 231 -15.58 -10.61 0.53
N ASP A 232 -15.82 -11.71 -0.17
CA ASP A 232 -17.02 -11.94 -0.98
C ASP A 232 -17.94 -13.03 -0.39
N VAL A 233 -17.72 -13.41 0.87
CA VAL A 233 -18.48 -14.49 1.54
C VAL A 233 -19.91 -14.06 1.89
N THR A 234 -20.15 -12.76 2.07
CA THR A 234 -21.46 -12.21 2.46
C THR A 234 -21.99 -11.24 1.42
N GLY A 235 -23.33 -11.16 1.29
CA GLY A 235 -23.99 -10.29 0.34
C GLY A 235 -23.98 -10.82 -1.09
N GLU A 236 -24.03 -9.93 -2.07
CA GLU A 236 -23.98 -10.27 -3.49
C GLU A 236 -22.61 -10.88 -3.85
N ASP A 237 -22.62 -11.95 -4.65
CA ASP A 237 -21.41 -12.57 -5.20
C ASP A 237 -20.91 -11.71 -6.38
N ILE A 238 -19.79 -11.01 -6.15
CA ILE A 238 -19.23 -10.09 -7.15
C ILE A 238 -17.89 -10.58 -7.72
N ASP A 239 -17.22 -11.53 -7.07
CA ASP A 239 -15.95 -12.08 -7.54
C ASP A 239 -16.08 -13.55 -7.96
N PRO A 240 -16.07 -13.86 -9.26
CA PRO A 240 -16.21 -15.23 -9.73
C PRO A 240 -15.01 -16.14 -9.42
N ASN A 241 -13.92 -15.58 -8.88
CA ASN A 241 -12.66 -16.31 -8.67
C ASN A 241 -12.35 -16.55 -7.19
N TYR A 242 -12.72 -15.62 -6.31
CA TYR A 242 -12.25 -15.64 -4.93
C TYR A 242 -13.36 -15.33 -3.92
N ASP A 243 -13.46 -16.18 -2.87
CA ASP A 243 -14.28 -15.90 -1.68
C ASP A 243 -13.62 -14.78 -0.83
N MET A 244 -12.28 -14.70 -0.84
CA MET A 244 -11.55 -13.72 -0.05
C MET A 244 -10.17 -13.44 -0.64
N VAL A 245 -9.74 -12.21 -0.49
CA VAL A 245 -8.36 -11.77 -0.75
C VAL A 245 -7.79 -11.19 0.54
N VAL A 246 -6.59 -11.63 0.93
CA VAL A 246 -5.85 -11.08 2.09
C VAL A 246 -4.55 -10.46 1.59
N VAL A 247 -4.33 -9.20 1.93
CA VAL A 247 -3.13 -8.44 1.56
C VAL A 247 -2.36 -8.08 2.82
N LEU A 248 -1.09 -8.48 2.87
CA LEU A 248 -0.18 -8.09 3.93
C LEU A 248 0.88 -7.14 3.35
N PHE A 249 0.97 -5.95 3.90
CA PHE A 249 2.00 -4.95 3.59
C PHE A 249 3.03 -4.99 4.72
N ASN A 250 4.19 -5.56 4.47
CA ASN A 250 5.30 -5.61 5.42
C ASN A 250 6.35 -4.55 5.07
N ALA A 251 6.32 -3.41 5.77
CA ALA A 251 7.28 -2.33 5.62
C ALA A 251 8.45 -2.42 6.63
N THR A 252 8.71 -3.61 7.17
CA THR A 252 9.82 -3.85 8.10
C THR A 252 11.01 -4.52 7.40
N PRO A 253 12.22 -4.43 7.97
CA PRO A 253 13.40 -5.11 7.43
C PRO A 253 13.43 -6.61 7.72
N ASP A 254 12.42 -7.14 8.41
CA ASP A 254 12.37 -8.52 8.87
C ASP A 254 11.18 -9.26 8.25
N GLU A 255 11.28 -10.58 8.19
CA GLU A 255 10.13 -11.44 7.91
C GLU A 255 9.13 -11.34 9.06
N VAL A 256 7.83 -11.29 8.74
CA VAL A 256 6.76 -11.22 9.73
C VAL A 256 5.77 -12.35 9.53
N SER A 257 5.20 -12.83 10.65
CA SER A 257 4.12 -13.81 10.65
C SER A 257 2.90 -13.21 11.35
N PHE A 258 1.74 -13.29 10.71
CA PHE A 258 0.46 -12.88 11.25
C PHE A 258 -0.50 -14.05 11.28
N THR A 259 -1.07 -14.36 12.46
CA THR A 259 -2.01 -15.46 12.63
C THR A 259 -3.44 -14.92 12.76
N GLU A 260 -4.32 -15.38 11.87
CA GLU A 260 -5.76 -15.17 11.95
C GLU A 260 -6.45 -16.55 12.12
N ALA A 261 -6.80 -16.86 13.35
CA ALA A 261 -7.31 -18.20 13.69
C ALA A 261 -8.57 -18.61 12.90
N GLY A 262 -9.39 -17.62 12.49
CA GLY A 262 -10.57 -17.84 11.66
C GLY A 262 -10.26 -18.35 10.25
N THR A 263 -9.01 -18.24 9.81
CA THR A 263 -8.57 -18.74 8.50
C THR A 263 -7.97 -20.15 8.56
N ALA A 264 -7.84 -20.75 9.75
CA ALA A 264 -7.32 -22.10 9.89
C ALA A 264 -8.19 -23.12 9.11
N ASN A 265 -7.52 -24.06 8.46
CA ASN A 265 -8.10 -25.09 7.57
C ASN A 265 -8.73 -24.54 6.27
N LEU A 266 -8.61 -23.24 5.97
CA LEU A 266 -9.00 -22.71 4.67
C LEU A 266 -7.84 -22.86 3.66
N PRO A 267 -8.12 -23.12 2.37
CA PRO A 267 -7.10 -23.38 1.36
C PRO A 267 -6.55 -22.06 0.74
N PHE A 268 -6.11 -21.12 1.57
CA PHE A 268 -5.44 -19.93 1.05
C PHE A 268 -4.15 -20.29 0.33
N THR A 269 -3.88 -19.61 -0.76
CA THR A 269 -2.61 -19.70 -1.49
C THR A 269 -2.10 -18.29 -1.82
N LEU A 270 -0.79 -18.15 -1.99
CA LEU A 270 -0.21 -16.94 -2.57
C LEU A 270 -0.84 -16.70 -3.95
N HIS A 271 -1.16 -15.46 -4.30
CA HIS A 271 -1.80 -15.12 -5.57
C HIS A 271 -1.02 -15.68 -6.77
N PRO A 272 -1.67 -16.29 -7.79
CA PRO A 272 -0.99 -16.95 -8.91
C PRO A 272 0.07 -16.09 -9.62
N VAL A 273 -0.18 -14.78 -9.76
CA VAL A 273 0.81 -13.84 -10.31
C VAL A 273 2.07 -13.80 -9.42
N GLN A 274 1.91 -13.75 -8.11
CA GLN A 274 3.04 -13.72 -7.18
C GLN A 274 3.76 -15.07 -7.03
N GLN A 275 3.08 -16.19 -7.24
CA GLN A 275 3.73 -17.51 -7.28
C GLN A 275 4.76 -17.59 -8.44
N SER A 276 4.52 -16.87 -9.53
CA SER A 276 5.38 -16.80 -10.72
C SER A 276 6.12 -15.47 -10.87
N SER A 277 6.10 -14.63 -9.84
CA SER A 277 6.67 -13.28 -9.84
C SER A 277 8.15 -13.27 -10.24
N VAL A 278 8.58 -12.18 -10.88
CA VAL A 278 10.01 -11.86 -11.07
C VAL A 278 10.71 -11.62 -9.74
N ASP A 279 9.96 -11.23 -8.70
CA ASP A 279 10.47 -11.10 -7.34
C ASP A 279 10.59 -12.47 -6.65
N GLY A 280 11.81 -13.00 -6.62
CA GLY A 280 12.10 -14.26 -5.91
C GLY A 280 11.78 -14.22 -4.42
N VAL A 281 11.74 -13.03 -3.80
CA VAL A 281 11.47 -12.88 -2.37
C VAL A 281 9.98 -13.01 -2.09
N VAL A 282 9.09 -12.35 -2.86
CA VAL A 282 7.64 -12.51 -2.63
C VAL A 282 7.17 -13.95 -2.83
N ARG A 283 7.85 -14.72 -3.70
CA ARG A 283 7.54 -16.14 -3.91
C ARG A 283 7.75 -17.02 -2.69
N THR A 284 8.49 -16.54 -1.68
CA THR A 284 8.70 -17.26 -0.41
C THR A 284 7.61 -16.98 0.62
N ALA A 285 6.68 -16.05 0.34
CA ALA A 285 5.53 -15.83 1.21
C ALA A 285 4.66 -17.09 1.26
N VAL A 286 4.21 -17.47 2.46
CA VAL A 286 3.53 -18.74 2.69
C VAL A 286 2.35 -18.59 3.65
N PHE A 287 1.33 -19.42 3.47
CA PHE A 287 0.22 -19.60 4.40
C PHE A 287 0.28 -21.01 5.00
N ASP A 288 0.28 -21.09 6.33
CA ASP A 288 0.12 -22.32 7.07
C ASP A 288 -1.37 -22.53 7.42
N ALA A 289 -2.01 -23.40 6.67
CA ALA A 289 -3.43 -23.73 6.88
C ALA A 289 -3.71 -24.40 8.24
N THR A 290 -2.73 -25.01 8.88
CA THR A 290 -2.92 -25.67 10.18
C THR A 290 -3.19 -24.65 11.28
N THR A 291 -2.52 -23.52 11.21
CA THR A 291 -2.58 -22.47 12.24
C THR A 291 -3.33 -21.21 11.80
N GLY A 292 -3.59 -21.04 10.49
CA GLY A 292 -4.11 -19.81 9.92
C GLY A 292 -3.06 -18.69 9.89
N THR A 293 -1.78 -19.05 9.69
CA THR A 293 -0.66 -18.10 9.77
C THR A 293 -0.15 -17.72 8.38
N PHE A 294 -0.09 -16.41 8.11
CA PHE A 294 0.51 -15.80 6.92
C PHE A 294 1.92 -15.33 7.27
N THR A 295 2.92 -15.77 6.53
CA THR A 295 4.32 -15.34 6.68
C THR A 295 4.75 -14.57 5.45
N VAL A 296 5.29 -13.36 5.65
CA VAL A 296 5.64 -12.42 4.57
C VAL A 296 7.04 -11.88 4.78
N PRO A 297 7.92 -12.00 3.77
CA PRO A 297 9.30 -11.50 3.83
C PRO A 297 9.39 -9.98 4.06
N ALA A 298 10.59 -9.51 4.42
CA ALA A 298 10.93 -8.10 4.56
C ALA A 298 10.58 -7.28 3.29
N TRP A 299 10.17 -6.03 3.48
CA TRP A 299 9.89 -5.06 2.40
C TRP A 299 8.97 -5.63 1.29
N THR A 300 7.95 -6.39 1.69
CA THR A 300 7.12 -7.14 0.73
C THR A 300 5.64 -6.87 0.94
N THR A 301 4.90 -6.75 -0.17
CA THR A 301 3.45 -6.89 -0.18
C THR A 301 3.09 -8.26 -0.74
N ALA A 302 2.49 -9.12 0.07
CA ALA A 302 2.00 -10.42 -0.34
C ALA A 302 0.47 -10.43 -0.39
N VAL A 303 -0.07 -11.03 -1.45
CA VAL A 303 -1.51 -11.20 -1.67
C VAL A 303 -1.83 -12.68 -1.62
N PHE A 304 -2.69 -13.06 -0.69
CA PHE A 304 -3.20 -14.43 -0.58
C PHE A 304 -4.66 -14.47 -1.02
N VAL A 305 -5.04 -15.53 -1.68
CA VAL A 305 -6.38 -15.70 -2.22
C VAL A 305 -7.02 -16.98 -1.71
N LEU A 306 -8.29 -16.90 -1.39
CA LEU A 306 -9.15 -18.02 -1.09
C LEU A 306 -10.03 -18.29 -2.32
N PRO A 307 -9.92 -19.45 -2.98
CA PRO A 307 -10.69 -19.73 -4.19
C PRO A 307 -12.20 -19.69 -3.93
N GLN A 308 -12.96 -19.28 -4.93
CA GLN A 308 -14.42 -19.25 -4.91
C GLN A 308 -15.00 -20.63 -4.54
N GLY A 309 -16.00 -20.65 -3.64
CA GLY A 309 -16.65 -21.88 -3.14
C GLY A 309 -15.87 -22.61 -2.07
N SER A 310 -14.80 -22.01 -1.50
CA SER A 310 -14.05 -22.58 -0.37
C SER A 310 -14.81 -22.46 0.95
N VAL A 311 -15.70 -21.47 1.07
CA VAL A 311 -16.55 -21.25 2.24
C VAL A 311 -17.99 -21.55 1.86
N THR A 312 -18.66 -22.43 2.61
CA THR A 312 -20.10 -22.65 2.45
C THR A 312 -20.81 -21.38 2.91
N GLN A 313 -21.40 -20.68 1.98
CA GLN A 313 -22.13 -19.44 2.29
C GLN A 313 -23.40 -19.79 3.08
N PRO A 314 -23.75 -19.02 4.12
CA PRO A 314 -25.10 -19.11 4.68
C PRO A 314 -26.09 -18.80 3.55
N ASP A 315 -27.22 -19.52 3.53
CA ASP A 315 -28.20 -19.46 2.45
C ASP A 315 -28.58 -17.99 2.17
N ARG A 316 -28.19 -17.47 0.99
CA ARG A 316 -28.45 -16.08 0.57
C ARG A 316 -29.93 -15.76 0.42
N SER A 317 -30.80 -16.74 0.59
CA SER A 317 -32.26 -16.64 0.44
C SER A 317 -33.00 -16.14 1.69
N GLU A 318 -32.37 -16.04 2.85
CA GLU A 318 -32.97 -15.40 4.01
C GLU A 318 -32.85 -13.87 3.91
N THR A 319 -33.61 -13.27 2.98
CA THR A 319 -34.10 -11.90 3.17
C THR A 319 -34.92 -11.93 4.44
N ILE A 320 -34.44 -11.25 5.47
CA ILE A 320 -35.26 -10.95 6.65
C ILE A 320 -36.43 -10.11 6.13
N ASP A 321 -37.60 -10.74 5.98
CA ASP A 321 -38.85 -10.02 5.84
C ASP A 321 -39.02 -9.19 7.12
N ILE A 322 -38.73 -7.90 7.02
CA ILE A 322 -39.09 -6.94 8.03
C ILE A 322 -40.61 -6.85 7.90
N GLU A 323 -41.33 -7.61 8.74
CA GLU A 323 -42.79 -7.39 8.92
C GLU A 323 -42.98 -5.91 9.28
N GLU A 324 -43.58 -5.17 8.35
CA GLU A 324 -44.10 -3.82 8.64
C GLU A 324 -45.06 -3.94 9.84
N ALA A 325 -44.69 -3.28 10.94
CA ALA A 325 -45.58 -3.15 12.09
C ALA A 325 -46.89 -2.48 11.62
N PRO A 326 -48.06 -3.02 11.99
CA PRO A 326 -49.35 -2.45 11.58
C PRO A 326 -49.46 -1.01 12.12
N ALA A 327 -49.82 -0.09 11.23
CA ALA A 327 -50.18 1.27 11.61
C ALA A 327 -51.31 1.25 12.64
N GLU A 328 -51.06 1.75 13.84
CA GLU A 328 -52.13 2.03 14.81
C GLU A 328 -53.00 3.20 14.30
N GLU A 329 -54.31 2.96 14.23
CA GLU A 329 -55.37 3.96 13.94
C GLU A 329 -55.53 4.98 15.09
#